data_2c70584e7d1db989facd1d8d22ddeb63
#
_entry.id   2c70584e7d1db989facd1d8d22ddeb63
#
_cell.length_a   1.000
_cell.length_b   1.000
_cell.length_c   1.000
_cell.angle_alpha   90.00
_cell.angle_beta   90.00
_cell.angle_gamma   90.00
#
_symmetry.space_group_name_H-M   'P 1'
#
loop_
_entity.id
_entity.type
_entity.pdbx_description
1 polymer ?
#
loop_
_entity_poly.entity_id
_entity_poly.type
_entity_poly.pdbx_seq_one_letter_code
_entity_poly.pdbx_strand_id
1 'polypeptide(L)'
;MKKIYTIAIALLVAATSFAQSGHRYSQVYSFNWQSSVPLGKPAEFIPSMGFNGANFNFGFFVTDNIAIGADFSWGYNQQTVDPEVYNIGDNCAVYAALYKTTQNIPMKAQFKYLFNPTGFVKVYAAAGLGATSYTEYIQIQEYQFSDSSWGFLMSPEVGIYVPFGKHSHWGANVAAGYNWATNKAQNLYFNVGLFFSVF
;
A
#
# COMPACT_ATOMS: atom_id res chain seq x y z
N MET A 1 0.95 -26.31 -2.04
CA MET A 1 2.00 -25.32 -1.80
C MET A 1 3.13 -25.36 -2.83
N LYS A 2 3.74 -26.51 -3.14
CA LYS A 2 4.85 -26.59 -4.14
C LYS A 2 4.53 -25.97 -5.52
N LYS A 3 3.31 -26.14 -6.04
CA LYS A 3 2.90 -25.57 -7.35
C LYS A 3 2.86 -24.03 -7.38
N ILE A 4 2.57 -23.38 -6.24
CA ILE A 4 2.53 -21.89 -6.12
C ILE A 4 3.96 -21.33 -6.20
N TYR A 5 4.92 -21.95 -5.54
CA TYR A 5 6.33 -21.56 -5.62
C TYR A 5 6.90 -21.72 -7.02
N THR A 6 6.52 -22.80 -7.74
CA THR A 6 6.95 -23.02 -9.11
C THR A 6 6.42 -21.93 -10.06
N ILE A 7 5.15 -21.52 -9.91
CA ILE A 7 4.56 -20.44 -10.70
C ILE A 7 5.21 -19.09 -10.37
N ALA A 8 5.47 -18.80 -9.09
CA ALA A 8 6.14 -17.58 -8.67
C ALA A 8 7.59 -17.50 -9.20
N ILE A 9 8.33 -18.60 -9.14
CA ILE A 9 9.69 -18.69 -9.71
C ILE A 9 9.66 -18.58 -11.24
N ALA A 10 8.70 -19.21 -11.92
CA ALA A 10 8.55 -19.11 -13.38
C ALA A 10 8.22 -17.68 -13.82
N LEU A 11 7.38 -16.95 -13.08
CA LEU A 11 7.09 -15.53 -13.31
C LEU A 11 8.31 -14.64 -13.06
N LEU A 12 9.10 -14.92 -12.04
CA LEU A 12 10.35 -14.21 -11.76
C LEU A 12 11.40 -14.46 -12.88
N VAL A 13 11.56 -15.69 -13.33
CA VAL A 13 12.47 -16.06 -14.45
C VAL A 13 11.99 -15.47 -15.76
N ALA A 14 10.68 -15.46 -16.04
CA ALA A 14 10.12 -14.81 -17.22
C ALA A 14 10.39 -13.29 -17.18
N ALA A 15 10.22 -12.64 -16.05
CA ALA A 15 10.53 -11.20 -15.90
C ALA A 15 12.00 -10.87 -16.16
N THR A 16 12.94 -11.74 -15.77
CA THR A 16 14.37 -11.56 -16.05
C THR A 16 14.74 -11.84 -17.51
N SER A 17 14.01 -12.71 -18.20
CA SER A 17 14.27 -13.06 -19.61
C SER A 17 13.94 -11.90 -20.58
N PHE A 18 12.99 -11.03 -20.24
CA PHE A 18 12.69 -9.83 -21.01
C PHE A 18 13.77 -8.75 -20.91
N ALA A 19 14.66 -8.80 -19.91
CA ALA A 19 15.76 -7.85 -19.72
C ALA A 19 16.91 -8.00 -20.73
N GLN A 20 16.91 -9.03 -21.58
CA GLN A 20 18.02 -9.32 -22.50
C GLN A 20 17.81 -8.86 -23.95
N SER A 21 16.63 -8.38 -24.32
CA SER A 21 16.39 -7.86 -25.67
C SER A 21 16.63 -6.35 -25.72
N GLY A 22 17.79 -5.92 -26.10
CA GLY A 22 18.35 -4.62 -26.55
C GLY A 22 17.56 -3.30 -26.51
N HIS A 23 16.38 -3.24 -25.95
CA HIS A 23 15.62 -2.04 -25.65
C HIS A 23 15.85 -1.69 -24.17
N ARG A 24 16.12 -0.43 -23.89
CA ARG A 24 16.36 0.10 -22.55
C ARG A 24 15.08 -0.04 -21.70
N TYR A 25 14.95 -1.16 -21.03
CA TYR A 25 13.89 -1.32 -20.02
C TYR A 25 14.35 -0.60 -18.76
N SER A 26 13.86 0.60 -18.55
CA SER A 26 14.09 1.33 -17.32
C SER A 26 13.26 0.72 -16.19
N GLN A 27 13.87 0.65 -15.01
CA GLN A 27 13.22 0.19 -13.80
C GLN A 27 13.04 1.39 -12.86
N VAL A 28 11.94 1.43 -12.13
CA VAL A 28 11.70 2.43 -11.11
C VAL A 28 11.34 1.73 -9.80
N TYR A 29 12.02 2.15 -8.76
CA TYR A 29 11.78 1.73 -7.39
C TYR A 29 11.35 2.96 -6.59
N SER A 30 10.28 2.87 -5.81
CA SER A 30 9.87 3.96 -4.94
C SER A 30 9.74 3.46 -3.52
N PHE A 31 10.24 4.24 -2.59
CA PHE A 31 10.05 4.03 -1.18
C PHE A 31 9.36 5.27 -0.59
N ASN A 32 8.16 5.09 -0.07
CA ASN A 32 7.28 6.18 0.33
C ASN A 32 6.84 6.01 1.79
N TRP A 33 6.75 7.13 2.48
CA TRP A 33 5.89 7.24 3.65
C TRP A 33 4.43 7.34 3.18
N GLN A 34 3.56 6.59 3.82
CA GLN A 34 2.15 6.51 3.49
C GLN A 34 1.28 6.99 4.64
N SER A 35 0.34 7.87 4.33
CA SER A 35 -0.77 8.20 5.20
C SER A 35 -2.07 7.67 4.62
N SER A 36 -3.04 7.35 5.47
CA SER A 36 -4.31 6.77 5.04
C SER A 36 -5.50 7.37 5.78
N VAL A 37 -6.56 7.62 5.03
CA VAL A 37 -7.87 8.03 5.55
C VAL A 37 -8.79 6.82 5.43
N PRO A 38 -9.20 6.20 6.54
CA PRO A 38 -10.10 5.05 6.51
C PRO A 38 -11.49 5.46 5.99
N LEU A 39 -12.14 4.57 5.26
CA LEU A 39 -13.48 4.75 4.71
C LEU A 39 -14.32 3.49 4.95
N GLY A 40 -15.65 3.64 5.01
CA GLY A 40 -16.55 2.51 5.25
C GLY A 40 -16.31 1.85 6.61
N LYS A 41 -16.26 0.51 6.67
CA LYS A 41 -16.09 -0.26 7.92
C LYS A 41 -14.86 0.17 8.75
N PRO A 42 -13.65 0.38 8.17
CA PRO A 42 -12.50 0.91 8.92
C PRO A 42 -12.75 2.25 9.59
N ALA A 43 -13.52 3.15 8.96
CA ALA A 43 -13.85 4.46 9.54
C ALA A 43 -14.84 4.37 10.70
N GLU A 44 -15.71 3.34 10.74
CA GLU A 44 -16.60 3.07 11.88
C GLU A 44 -15.78 2.60 13.10
N PHE A 45 -14.67 1.91 12.88
CA PHE A 45 -13.79 1.42 13.94
C PHE A 45 -12.81 2.47 14.42
N ILE A 46 -12.06 3.12 13.50
CA ILE A 46 -11.13 4.23 13.75
C ILE A 46 -11.35 5.29 12.67
N PRO A 47 -12.07 6.40 12.93
CA PRO A 47 -12.35 7.43 11.93
C PRO A 47 -11.15 8.34 11.64
N SER A 48 -10.14 8.35 12.50
CA SER A 48 -8.99 9.23 12.38
C SER A 48 -8.05 8.81 11.25
N MET A 49 -7.44 9.80 10.59
CA MET A 49 -6.39 9.60 9.61
C MET A 49 -5.17 8.97 10.26
N GLY A 50 -4.61 7.93 9.64
CA GLY A 50 -3.36 7.30 10.04
C GLY A 50 -2.17 7.90 9.30
N PHE A 51 -1.10 8.18 10.04
CA PHE A 51 0.15 8.72 9.51
C PHE A 51 1.29 7.71 9.53
N ASN A 52 1.06 6.53 10.08
CA ASN A 52 2.08 5.51 10.28
C ASN A 52 1.94 4.43 9.21
N GLY A 53 2.53 4.69 8.05
CA GLY A 53 2.53 3.73 6.96
C GLY A 53 3.77 3.84 6.09
N ALA A 54 4.09 2.75 5.42
CA ALA A 54 5.16 2.65 4.45
C ALA A 54 4.64 2.01 3.17
N ASN A 55 5.17 2.42 2.04
CA ASN A 55 4.88 1.85 0.75
C ASN A 55 6.17 1.60 -0.02
N PHE A 56 6.29 0.43 -0.58
CA PHE A 56 7.34 0.06 -1.52
C PHE A 56 6.70 -0.28 -2.86
N ASN A 57 7.15 0.40 -3.91
CA ASN A 57 6.66 0.18 -5.26
C ASN A 57 7.83 -0.12 -6.20
N PHE A 58 7.64 -1.13 -7.04
CA PHE A 58 8.52 -1.51 -8.11
C PHE A 58 7.79 -1.40 -9.44
N GLY A 59 8.39 -0.79 -10.43
CA GLY A 59 7.88 -0.70 -11.79
C GLY A 59 8.94 -1.02 -12.82
N PHE A 60 8.54 -1.77 -13.84
CA PHE A 60 9.34 -2.11 -14.98
C PHE A 60 8.68 -1.53 -16.24
N PHE A 61 9.38 -0.66 -16.95
CA PHE A 61 8.87 -0.02 -18.15
C PHE A 61 8.93 -0.96 -19.35
N VAL A 62 7.77 -1.32 -19.87
CA VAL A 62 7.61 -2.10 -21.11
C VAL A 62 7.74 -1.19 -22.34
N THR A 63 7.27 0.06 -22.21
CA THR A 63 7.43 1.15 -23.18
C THR A 63 7.76 2.42 -22.42
N ASP A 64 8.06 3.52 -23.13
CA ASP A 64 8.32 4.82 -22.50
C ASP A 64 7.14 5.32 -21.64
N ASN A 65 5.93 4.90 -21.97
CA ASN A 65 4.70 5.33 -21.29
C ASN A 65 4.10 4.28 -20.36
N ILE A 66 4.44 3.00 -20.53
CA ILE A 66 3.77 1.89 -19.84
C ILE A 66 4.75 1.16 -18.93
N ALA A 67 4.41 1.06 -17.65
CA ALA A 67 5.12 0.23 -16.71
C ALA A 67 4.19 -0.80 -16.06
N ILE A 68 4.75 -1.97 -15.78
CA ILE A 68 4.11 -3.04 -15.02
C ILE A 68 4.96 -3.28 -13.78
N GLY A 69 4.32 -3.51 -12.65
CA GLY A 69 5.08 -3.69 -11.43
C GLY A 69 4.28 -4.28 -10.28
N ALA A 70 4.83 -4.12 -9.10
CA ALA A 70 4.22 -4.55 -7.85
C ALA A 70 4.28 -3.43 -6.82
N ASP A 71 3.30 -3.41 -5.96
CA ASP A 71 3.20 -2.46 -4.87
C ASP A 71 2.87 -3.22 -3.58
N PHE A 72 3.63 -2.92 -2.56
CA PHE A 72 3.46 -3.45 -1.22
C PHE A 72 3.35 -2.27 -0.25
N SER A 73 2.28 -2.25 0.53
CA SER A 73 2.07 -1.21 1.53
C SER A 73 1.83 -1.83 2.91
N TRP A 74 2.16 -1.05 3.90
CA TRP A 74 1.83 -1.33 5.29
C TRP A 74 1.30 -0.07 5.93
N GLY A 75 0.07 -0.11 6.43
CA GLY A 75 -0.60 0.99 7.10
C GLY A 75 -1.01 0.61 8.52
N TYR A 76 -0.85 1.55 9.43
CA TYR A 76 -1.15 1.38 10.84
C TYR A 76 -1.87 2.61 11.37
N ASN A 77 -3.08 2.42 11.91
CA ASN A 77 -3.86 3.48 12.56
C ASN A 77 -4.13 3.09 14.00
N GLN A 78 -4.07 4.06 14.90
CA GLN A 78 -4.31 3.85 16.32
C GLN A 78 -5.22 4.95 16.86
N GLN A 79 -6.14 4.56 17.75
CA GLN A 79 -6.98 5.47 18.51
C GLN A 79 -7.07 4.99 19.96
N THR A 80 -6.90 5.93 20.86
CA THR A 80 -7.16 5.72 22.29
C THR A 80 -8.56 6.25 22.60
N VAL A 81 -9.37 5.42 23.25
CA VAL A 81 -10.68 5.81 23.79
C VAL A 81 -10.52 6.09 25.27
N ASP A 82 -11.13 7.17 25.74
CA ASP A 82 -11.06 7.57 27.15
C ASP A 82 -11.51 6.43 28.08
N PRO A 83 -10.97 6.37 29.29
CA PRO A 83 -11.31 5.32 30.25
C PRO A 83 -12.81 5.29 30.56
N GLU A 84 -13.41 4.13 30.32
CA GLU A 84 -14.81 3.84 30.65
C GLU A 84 -14.91 2.51 31.41
N VAL A 85 -16.10 2.23 31.96
CA VAL A 85 -16.37 0.96 32.62
C VAL A 85 -16.81 -0.07 31.58
N TYR A 86 -15.96 -1.08 31.36
CA TYR A 86 -16.25 -2.21 30.47
C TYR A 86 -16.69 -3.43 31.28
N ASN A 87 -17.83 -4.01 30.94
CA ASN A 87 -18.29 -5.27 31.53
C ASN A 87 -17.62 -6.44 30.79
N ILE A 88 -16.78 -7.18 31.50
CA ILE A 88 -16.09 -8.36 31.00
C ILE A 88 -16.74 -9.59 31.62
N GLY A 89 -17.89 -10.02 31.09
CA GLY A 89 -18.70 -11.12 31.62
C GLY A 89 -19.73 -10.65 32.67
N ASP A 90 -20.50 -11.63 33.20
CA ASP A 90 -21.69 -11.36 34.00
C ASP A 90 -21.43 -10.66 35.36
N ASN A 91 -20.21 -10.74 35.92
CA ASN A 91 -19.91 -10.20 37.25
C ASN A 91 -18.57 -9.44 37.34
N CYS A 92 -17.98 -9.05 36.23
CA CYS A 92 -16.70 -8.34 36.21
C CYS A 92 -16.80 -7.06 35.39
N ALA A 93 -16.58 -5.91 36.02
CA ALA A 93 -16.48 -4.62 35.37
C ALA A 93 -15.08 -4.05 35.60
N VAL A 94 -14.45 -3.58 34.52
CA VAL A 94 -13.11 -3.00 34.53
C VAL A 94 -13.18 -1.57 34.04
N TYR A 95 -12.66 -0.63 34.83
CA TYR A 95 -12.46 0.74 34.40
C TYR A 95 -11.08 0.86 33.75
N ALA A 96 -11.03 1.04 32.44
CA ALA A 96 -9.79 1.10 31.69
C ALA A 96 -9.90 1.92 30.40
N ALA A 97 -8.77 2.42 29.90
CA ALA A 97 -8.66 2.95 28.56
C ALA A 97 -8.69 1.81 27.52
N LEU A 98 -9.39 2.02 26.43
CA LEU A 98 -9.46 1.08 25.31
C LEU A 98 -8.55 1.59 24.20
N TYR A 99 -7.63 0.74 23.76
CA TYR A 99 -6.75 1.01 22.62
C TYR A 99 -7.27 0.26 21.40
N LYS A 100 -7.67 1.02 20.39
CA LYS A 100 -8.04 0.48 19.07
C LYS A 100 -6.89 0.65 18.12
N THR A 101 -6.57 -0.40 17.38
CA THR A 101 -5.52 -0.40 16.38
C THR A 101 -6.00 -1.11 15.14
N THR A 102 -5.70 -0.57 13.96
CA THR A 102 -5.91 -1.27 12.70
C THR A 102 -4.60 -1.40 11.95
N GLN A 103 -4.40 -2.55 11.34
CA GLN A 103 -3.30 -2.84 10.44
C GLN A 103 -3.85 -3.23 9.09
N ASN A 104 -3.37 -2.59 8.02
CA ASN A 104 -3.73 -2.90 6.65
C ASN A 104 -2.48 -3.15 5.82
N ILE A 105 -2.43 -4.30 5.14
CA ILE A 105 -1.29 -4.74 4.33
C ILE A 105 -1.78 -5.04 2.90
N PRO A 106 -1.90 -4.01 2.04
CA PRO A 106 -2.19 -4.18 0.62
C PRO A 106 -0.96 -4.73 -0.13
N MET A 107 -1.20 -5.72 -0.98
CA MET A 107 -0.23 -6.29 -1.93
C MET A 107 -0.89 -6.35 -3.29
N LYS A 108 -0.33 -5.68 -4.29
CA LYS A 108 -0.97 -5.54 -5.61
C LYS A 108 0.05 -5.61 -6.75
N ALA A 109 -0.34 -6.25 -7.84
CA ALA A 109 0.26 -6.03 -9.14
C ALA A 109 -0.28 -4.71 -9.69
N GLN A 110 0.56 -3.90 -10.32
CA GLN A 110 0.22 -2.56 -10.74
C GLN A 110 0.57 -2.33 -12.21
N PHE A 111 -0.37 -1.76 -12.94
CA PHE A 111 -0.18 -1.20 -14.27
C PHE A 111 -0.13 0.32 -14.15
N LYS A 112 0.90 0.95 -14.73
CA LYS A 112 1.07 2.41 -14.74
C LYS A 112 1.15 2.94 -16.16
N TYR A 113 0.54 4.08 -16.38
CA TYR A 113 0.64 4.86 -17.61
C TYR A 113 1.20 6.25 -17.32
N LEU A 114 2.34 6.60 -17.92
CA LEU A 114 2.96 7.91 -17.84
C LEU A 114 2.43 8.79 -18.98
N PHE A 115 1.82 9.91 -18.62
CA PHE A 115 1.31 10.87 -19.61
C PHE A 115 2.40 11.72 -20.26
N ASN A 116 3.50 11.97 -19.51
CA ASN A 116 4.61 12.82 -19.96
C ASN A 116 5.98 12.16 -19.61
N PRO A 117 6.40 11.11 -20.36
CA PRO A 117 7.62 10.37 -20.05
C PRO A 117 8.91 11.20 -20.25
N THR A 118 8.90 12.17 -21.18
CA THR A 118 10.06 13.02 -21.50
C THR A 118 10.11 14.32 -20.69
N GLY A 119 9.04 14.66 -19.98
CA GLY A 119 8.96 15.86 -19.16
C GLY A 119 9.80 15.78 -17.90
N PHE A 120 10.18 16.96 -17.36
CA PHE A 120 10.84 17.05 -16.06
C PHE A 120 9.96 16.49 -14.94
N VAL A 121 8.68 16.86 -14.93
CA VAL A 121 7.66 16.25 -14.04
C VAL A 121 6.92 15.18 -14.81
N LYS A 122 7.01 13.94 -14.37
CA LYS A 122 6.34 12.79 -15.01
C LYS A 122 5.06 12.47 -14.26
N VAL A 123 3.92 12.78 -14.88
CA VAL A 123 2.58 12.48 -14.33
C VAL A 123 2.18 11.06 -14.72
N TYR A 124 1.62 10.29 -13.81
CA TYR A 124 1.13 8.94 -14.10
C TYR A 124 -0.24 8.66 -13.49
N ALA A 125 -0.96 7.75 -14.12
CA ALA A 125 -2.10 7.04 -13.54
C ALA A 125 -1.76 5.56 -13.46
N ALA A 126 -2.25 4.91 -12.42
CA ALA A 126 -2.03 3.49 -12.22
C ALA A 126 -3.30 2.79 -11.76
N ALA A 127 -3.38 1.50 -12.07
CA ALA A 127 -4.42 0.61 -11.59
C ALA A 127 -3.75 -0.63 -10.99
N GLY A 128 -4.08 -0.93 -9.74
CA GLY A 128 -3.58 -2.09 -9.01
C GLY A 128 -4.65 -3.13 -8.77
N LEU A 129 -4.28 -4.40 -8.88
CA LEU A 129 -5.10 -5.56 -8.54
C LEU A 129 -4.31 -6.48 -7.62
N GLY A 130 -4.96 -6.98 -6.55
CA GLY A 130 -4.25 -7.83 -5.61
C GLY A 130 -5.08 -8.30 -4.44
N ALA A 131 -4.44 -8.39 -3.29
CA ALA A 131 -5.08 -8.78 -2.04
C ALA A 131 -4.66 -7.85 -0.91
N THR A 132 -5.52 -7.72 0.09
CA THR A 132 -5.18 -7.02 1.33
C THR A 132 -5.52 -7.86 2.54
N SER A 133 -4.63 -7.81 3.53
CA SER A 133 -4.89 -8.31 4.88
C SER A 133 -5.25 -7.11 5.76
N TYR A 134 -6.41 -7.18 6.39
CA TYR A 134 -6.90 -6.16 7.32
C TYR A 134 -7.12 -6.79 8.68
N THR A 135 -6.52 -6.21 9.71
CA THR A 135 -6.61 -6.71 11.09
C THR A 135 -7.01 -5.57 12.02
N GLU A 136 -8.03 -5.81 12.82
CA GLU A 136 -8.48 -4.94 13.92
C GLU A 136 -7.96 -5.51 15.23
N TYR A 137 -7.40 -4.66 16.08
CA TYR A 137 -6.98 -5.00 17.43
C TYR A 137 -7.71 -4.12 18.43
N ILE A 138 -8.23 -4.73 19.47
CA ILE A 138 -8.78 -4.07 20.65
C ILE A 138 -7.98 -4.54 21.85
N GLN A 139 -7.38 -3.61 22.57
CA GLN A 139 -6.62 -3.89 23.78
C GLN A 139 -7.26 -3.17 24.98
N ILE A 140 -7.55 -3.95 26.03
CA ILE A 140 -8.04 -3.49 27.31
C ILE A 140 -7.09 -4.03 28.36
N GLN A 141 -6.23 -3.17 28.94
CA GLN A 141 -5.16 -3.57 29.84
C GLN A 141 -4.27 -4.69 29.26
N GLU A 142 -4.31 -5.88 29.83
CA GLU A 142 -3.52 -7.05 29.40
C GLU A 142 -4.26 -7.92 28.36
N TYR A 143 -5.56 -7.65 28.13
CA TYR A 143 -6.37 -8.44 27.20
C TYR A 143 -6.32 -7.81 25.81
N GLN A 144 -5.96 -8.62 24.82
CA GLN A 144 -5.94 -8.23 23.40
C GLN A 144 -6.86 -9.15 22.61
N PHE A 145 -7.77 -8.54 21.86
CA PHE A 145 -8.63 -9.21 20.90
C PHE A 145 -8.22 -8.79 19.49
N SER A 146 -8.19 -9.74 18.55
CA SER A 146 -7.88 -9.45 17.17
C SER A 146 -8.84 -10.15 16.23
N ASP A 147 -9.28 -9.41 15.19
CA ASP A 147 -10.05 -9.94 14.08
C ASP A 147 -9.31 -9.63 12.79
N SER A 148 -9.05 -10.65 11.97
CA SER A 148 -8.27 -10.54 10.74
C SER A 148 -9.07 -11.05 9.55
N SER A 149 -9.05 -10.30 8.46
CA SER A 149 -9.76 -10.63 7.23
C SER A 149 -8.89 -10.40 6.00
N TRP A 150 -9.01 -11.30 5.01
CA TRP A 150 -8.39 -11.13 3.71
C TRP A 150 -9.45 -10.74 2.68
N GLY A 151 -9.07 -9.88 1.74
CA GLY A 151 -9.95 -9.47 0.65
C GLY A 151 -9.19 -9.27 -0.65
N PHE A 152 -9.92 -9.42 -1.77
CA PHE A 152 -9.44 -8.99 -3.07
C PHE A 152 -9.42 -7.46 -3.11
N LEU A 153 -8.35 -6.90 -3.69
CA LEU A 153 -8.08 -5.47 -3.70
C LEU A 153 -8.08 -4.93 -5.14
N MET A 154 -8.76 -3.79 -5.34
CA MET A 154 -8.62 -2.91 -6.50
C MET A 154 -8.14 -1.55 -6.02
N SER A 155 -7.16 -0.97 -6.74
CA SER A 155 -6.50 0.25 -6.27
C SER A 155 -6.14 1.16 -7.44
N PRO A 156 -7.01 2.10 -7.84
CA PRO A 156 -6.63 3.22 -8.70
C PRO A 156 -5.72 4.20 -7.95
N GLU A 157 -4.72 4.73 -8.67
CA GLU A 157 -3.73 5.66 -8.15
C GLU A 157 -3.37 6.70 -9.20
N VAL A 158 -3.10 7.92 -8.78
CA VAL A 158 -2.50 8.96 -9.60
C VAL A 158 -1.29 9.54 -8.87
N GLY A 159 -0.26 9.91 -9.61
CA GLY A 159 0.95 10.42 -8.96
C GLY A 159 1.88 11.14 -9.93
N ILE A 160 2.96 11.65 -9.34
CA ILE A 160 4.01 12.36 -10.05
C ILE A 160 5.38 11.87 -9.61
N TYR A 161 6.30 11.79 -10.55
CA TYR A 161 7.71 11.63 -10.31
C TYR A 161 8.43 12.93 -10.66
N VAL A 162 9.21 13.45 -9.74
CA VAL A 162 10.01 14.69 -9.90
C VAL A 162 11.47 14.34 -9.71
N PRO A 163 12.28 14.15 -10.79
CA PRO A 163 13.72 13.92 -10.70
C PRO A 163 14.43 15.09 -10.04
N PHE A 164 15.48 14.83 -9.25
CA PHE A 164 16.28 15.91 -8.63
C PHE A 164 17.21 16.66 -9.61
N GLY A 165 17.29 16.19 -10.87
CA GLY A 165 18.04 16.81 -11.94
C GLY A 165 17.84 16.09 -13.26
N LYS A 166 18.26 16.70 -14.39
CA LYS A 166 18.05 16.16 -15.75
C LYS A 166 18.66 14.77 -15.98
N HIS A 167 19.71 14.42 -15.26
CA HIS A 167 20.42 13.13 -15.36
C HIS A 167 20.42 12.38 -14.02
N SER A 168 19.56 12.78 -13.08
CA SER A 168 19.47 12.12 -11.79
C SER A 168 18.65 10.85 -11.86
N HIS A 169 19.19 9.76 -11.36
CA HIS A 169 18.46 8.52 -11.13
C HIS A 169 17.52 8.60 -9.93
N TRP A 170 17.64 9.62 -9.08
CA TRP A 170 16.86 9.86 -7.89
C TRP A 170 15.87 11.00 -8.08
N GLY A 171 14.75 10.92 -7.40
CA GLY A 171 13.75 11.98 -7.38
C GLY A 171 12.73 11.79 -6.27
N ALA A 172 11.81 12.74 -6.18
CA ALA A 172 10.67 12.70 -5.28
C ALA A 172 9.47 12.03 -5.98
N ASN A 173 8.74 11.21 -5.22
CA ASN A 173 7.47 10.62 -5.62
C ASN A 173 6.35 11.14 -4.73
N VAL A 174 5.24 11.57 -5.33
CA VAL A 174 4.00 11.91 -4.64
C VAL A 174 2.86 11.23 -5.35
N ALA A 175 2.02 10.51 -4.62
CA ALA A 175 0.87 9.83 -5.18
C ALA A 175 -0.33 9.87 -4.23
N ALA A 176 -1.51 9.73 -4.81
CA ALA A 176 -2.77 9.56 -4.10
C ALA A 176 -3.57 8.45 -4.77
N GLY A 177 -4.21 7.62 -3.97
CA GLY A 177 -5.01 6.52 -4.49
C GLY A 177 -6.09 6.07 -3.53
N TYR A 178 -6.90 5.16 -4.02
CA TYR A 178 -8.01 4.59 -3.29
C TYR A 178 -7.92 3.07 -3.31
N ASN A 179 -7.99 2.45 -2.14
CA ASN A 179 -8.08 1.02 -1.97
C ASN A 179 -9.53 0.63 -1.76
N TRP A 180 -10.06 -0.18 -2.67
CA TRP A 180 -11.33 -0.86 -2.52
C TRP A 180 -11.07 -2.35 -2.33
N ALA A 181 -11.62 -2.94 -1.26
CA ALA A 181 -11.43 -4.34 -0.98
C ALA A 181 -12.75 -5.07 -0.64
N THR A 182 -12.84 -6.34 -1.03
CA THR A 182 -14.05 -7.16 -0.81
C THR A 182 -14.34 -7.43 0.66
N ASN A 183 -13.33 -7.41 1.53
CA ASN A 183 -13.46 -7.48 2.99
C ASN A 183 -13.91 -6.15 3.61
N LYS A 184 -14.33 -5.16 2.80
CA LYS A 184 -14.74 -3.81 3.19
C LYS A 184 -13.62 -2.94 3.77
N ALA A 185 -12.37 -3.36 3.70
CA ALA A 185 -11.21 -2.55 4.07
C ALA A 185 -10.95 -1.48 3.00
N GLN A 186 -11.62 -0.34 3.13
CA GLN A 186 -11.54 0.77 2.17
C GLN A 186 -10.78 1.94 2.78
N ASN A 187 -9.89 2.54 2.00
CA ASN A 187 -9.17 3.74 2.43
C ASN A 187 -8.68 4.58 1.25
N LEU A 188 -8.65 5.89 1.43
CA LEU A 188 -7.82 6.78 0.63
C LEU A 188 -6.41 6.76 1.20
N TYR A 189 -5.39 6.76 0.33
CA TYR A 189 -4.01 6.85 0.77
C TYR A 189 -3.25 7.93 0.01
N PHE A 190 -2.23 8.47 0.69
CA PHE A 190 -1.31 9.46 0.16
C PHE A 190 0.11 8.97 0.40
N ASN A 191 0.89 8.92 -0.65
CA ASN A 191 2.29 8.51 -0.64
C ASN A 191 3.19 9.71 -0.91
N VAL A 192 4.22 9.89 -0.09
CA VAL A 192 5.28 10.87 -0.31
C VAL A 192 6.61 10.21 -0.03
N GLY A 193 7.54 10.25 -0.97
CA GLY A 193 8.81 9.58 -0.78
C GLY A 193 9.80 9.82 -1.91
N LEU A 194 10.70 8.88 -2.04
CA LEU A 194 11.78 8.92 -3.01
C LEU A 194 11.60 7.81 -4.04
N PHE A 195 12.01 8.09 -5.26
CA PHE A 195 12.18 7.05 -6.25
C PHE A 195 13.61 6.98 -6.75
N PHE A 196 13.99 5.80 -7.19
CA PHE A 196 15.23 5.52 -7.90
C PHE A 196 14.90 4.87 -9.23
N SER A 197 15.48 5.37 -10.32
CA SER A 197 15.28 4.79 -11.66
C SER A 197 16.61 4.36 -12.27
N VAL A 198 16.60 3.18 -12.89
CA VAL A 198 17.72 2.65 -13.69
C VAL A 198 17.29 2.77 -15.16
N PHE A 199 17.99 3.61 -15.90
CA PHE A 199 17.79 3.80 -17.34
C PHE A 199 18.84 3.04 -18.13
#